data_81c95aa4f666f42cd004cccbcc4700fd
#
_entry.id   81c95aa4f666f42cd004cccbcc4700fd
#
_cell.length_a   1.000
_cell.length_b   1.000
_cell.length_c   1.000
_cell.angle_alpha   90.00
_cell.angle_beta   90.00
_cell.angle_gamma   90.00
#
_symmetry.space_group_name_H-M   'P 1'
#
loop_
_entity.id
_entity.type
_entity.pdbx_description
1 polymer ?
#
loop_
_entity_poly.entity_id
_entity_poly.type
_entity_poly.pdbx_seq_one_letter_code
_entity_poly.pdbx_strand_id
1 'polypeptide(L)'
;MKINRLCLATAIGAAVLLAGCGGGDGDGSGPTTTATGNTSTNNGSTGTATDTTSTDQTTTFKCPSNYKSIQLTKSTIPNATMTLVTDDGVATYTFKTPQDGVVRDGTVCLGKPDPVPAGVQADVIYEIKTYGGFYEMSDRKLTLNFTSNLIPDPSPPVVELADVSSGTVTYKPAIQGNLISTPPNFSLSVYPNAPGLYVVRLKR
;
A
#
# COMPACT_ATOMS: atom_id res chain seq x y z
N MET A 1 -14.96 16.09 50.79
CA MET A 1 -15.35 16.87 49.64
C MET A 1 -15.91 15.89 48.59
N LYS A 2 -17.24 15.92 48.39
CA LYS A 2 -17.97 14.98 47.54
C LYS A 2 -17.92 15.51 46.12
N ILE A 3 -17.51 14.72 45.12
CA ILE A 3 -17.62 15.07 43.71
C ILE A 3 -18.40 13.99 42.98
N ASN A 4 -19.43 14.47 42.32
CA ASN A 4 -20.51 13.77 41.67
C ASN A 4 -20.06 12.88 40.50
N ARG A 5 -20.71 11.74 40.42
CA ARG A 5 -20.78 10.88 39.23
C ARG A 5 -21.77 11.51 38.25
N LEU A 6 -21.33 11.76 37.06
CA LEU A 6 -22.24 12.06 35.95
C LEU A 6 -22.13 10.90 34.92
N CYS A 7 -23.16 10.06 34.96
CA CYS A 7 -23.40 9.06 33.90
C CYS A 7 -24.03 9.79 32.71
N LEU A 8 -23.45 9.69 31.56
CA LEU A 8 -24.13 10.02 30.31
C LEU A 8 -24.11 8.79 29.40
N ALA A 9 -25.25 8.11 29.35
CA ALA A 9 -25.57 7.09 28.42
C ALA A 9 -26.23 7.74 27.19
N THR A 10 -25.70 7.57 26.04
CA THR A 10 -26.39 7.89 24.78
C THR A 10 -26.26 6.70 23.83
N ALA A 11 -27.35 5.94 23.76
CA ALA A 11 -27.58 4.96 22.72
C ALA A 11 -28.34 5.65 21.58
N ILE A 12 -27.82 5.58 20.36
CA ILE A 12 -28.61 5.86 19.16
C ILE A 12 -28.26 4.79 18.14
N GLY A 13 -29.22 3.87 17.96
CA GLY A 13 -29.25 2.94 16.84
C GLY A 13 -29.89 3.61 15.64
N ALA A 14 -29.37 3.34 14.46
CA ALA A 14 -30.08 3.50 13.20
C ALA A 14 -29.62 2.41 12.23
N ALA A 15 -30.46 1.40 12.06
CA ALA A 15 -30.37 0.45 11.00
C ALA A 15 -31.07 1.03 9.77
N VAL A 16 -30.38 1.08 8.63
CA VAL A 16 -31.00 1.31 7.33
C VAL A 16 -30.70 0.13 6.44
N LEU A 17 -31.74 -0.70 6.26
CA LEU A 17 -31.80 -1.75 5.25
C LEU A 17 -32.29 -1.12 3.95
N LEU A 18 -31.51 -1.16 2.91
CA LEU A 18 -31.95 -0.91 1.54
C LEU A 18 -31.66 -2.14 0.71
N ALA A 19 -32.72 -2.95 0.54
CA ALA A 19 -32.77 -3.97 -0.47
C ALA A 19 -33.14 -3.31 -1.81
N GLY A 20 -32.28 -3.42 -2.79
CA GLY A 20 -32.53 -3.04 -4.17
C GLY A 20 -32.33 -4.23 -5.09
N CYS A 21 -33.43 -4.92 -5.41
CA CYS A 21 -33.50 -5.93 -6.43
C CYS A 21 -33.75 -5.22 -7.77
N GLY A 22 -32.97 -5.52 -8.80
CA GLY A 22 -33.17 -5.05 -10.15
C GLY A 22 -32.57 -6.04 -11.14
N GLY A 23 -33.39 -6.98 -11.58
CA GLY A 23 -33.06 -7.88 -12.68
C GLY A 23 -33.17 -7.15 -14.03
N GLY A 24 -32.44 -7.62 -15.01
CA GLY A 24 -32.49 -7.17 -16.39
C GLY A 24 -31.83 -8.21 -17.28
N ASP A 25 -32.68 -9.15 -17.73
CA ASP A 25 -32.38 -10.08 -18.82
C ASP A 25 -32.28 -9.29 -20.13
N GLY A 26 -31.29 -9.57 -20.93
CA GLY A 26 -31.10 -9.02 -22.27
C GLY A 26 -30.34 -9.98 -23.15
N ASP A 27 -31.09 -10.93 -23.73
CA ASP A 27 -30.66 -11.75 -24.86
C ASP A 27 -30.31 -10.90 -26.08
N GLY A 28 -29.20 -11.16 -26.72
CA GLY A 28 -28.77 -10.54 -27.96
C GLY A 28 -27.83 -11.42 -28.75
N SER A 29 -28.43 -12.35 -29.51
CA SER A 29 -27.75 -13.24 -30.45
C SER A 29 -27.26 -12.54 -31.71
N GLY A 30 -26.06 -12.92 -32.19
CA GLY A 30 -25.59 -13.00 -33.55
C GLY A 30 -24.79 -11.83 -34.13
N PRO A 31 -24.07 -11.99 -35.26
CA PRO A 31 -23.63 -13.24 -35.90
C PRO A 31 -22.12 -13.33 -36.14
N THR A 32 -21.67 -14.53 -36.30
CA THR A 32 -20.40 -14.99 -36.86
C THR A 32 -20.14 -14.43 -38.28
N THR A 33 -19.03 -13.81 -38.50
CA THR A 33 -18.48 -13.67 -39.87
C THR A 33 -17.04 -14.17 -39.91
N THR A 34 -16.91 -15.34 -40.49
CA THR A 34 -15.69 -15.93 -41.05
C THR A 34 -15.27 -15.13 -42.29
N ALA A 35 -14.06 -14.64 -42.35
CA ALA A 35 -13.47 -14.19 -43.59
C ALA A 35 -12.08 -14.78 -43.74
N THR A 36 -12.02 -15.64 -44.71
CA THR A 36 -10.90 -16.37 -45.33
C THR A 36 -9.95 -15.40 -46.05
N GLY A 37 -8.65 -15.72 -45.96
CA GLY A 37 -7.50 -15.51 -46.77
C GLY A 37 -7.43 -14.34 -47.78
N ASN A 38 -6.25 -13.74 -47.80
CA ASN A 38 -5.57 -13.54 -49.06
C ASN A 38 -4.06 -13.31 -48.85
N THR A 39 -3.29 -14.24 -49.40
CA THR A 39 -1.89 -14.15 -49.70
C THR A 39 -1.70 -13.17 -50.84
N SER A 40 -0.86 -12.16 -50.68
CA SER A 40 -0.31 -11.42 -51.82
C SER A 40 1.14 -11.04 -51.54
N THR A 41 2.00 -11.75 -52.19
CA THR A 41 3.41 -11.42 -52.49
C THR A 41 3.46 -10.20 -53.41
N ASN A 42 4.23 -9.16 -53.05
CA ASN A 42 4.95 -8.41 -54.06
C ASN A 42 6.17 -7.67 -53.51
N ASN A 43 7.23 -7.84 -54.26
CA ASN A 43 8.59 -7.30 -54.19
C ASN A 43 8.70 -5.78 -54.21
N GLY A 44 9.74 -5.28 -53.52
CA GLY A 44 10.64 -4.25 -54.02
C GLY A 44 10.33 -2.84 -53.63
N SER A 45 11.10 -2.28 -52.77
CA SER A 45 11.89 -1.08 -53.03
C SER A 45 12.58 -0.57 -51.75
N THR A 46 13.88 -0.40 -51.88
CA THR A 46 14.80 0.29 -50.99
C THR A 46 14.26 1.65 -50.55
N GLY A 47 14.05 1.82 -49.22
CA GLY A 47 13.81 3.10 -48.60
C GLY A 47 14.29 2.99 -47.16
N THR A 48 15.50 3.51 -46.88
CA THR A 48 16.04 3.66 -45.53
C THR A 48 15.19 4.67 -44.77
N ALA A 49 14.17 4.20 -44.10
CA ALA A 49 13.48 4.96 -43.06
C ALA A 49 14.02 4.43 -41.74
N THR A 50 14.80 5.24 -41.04
CA THR A 50 15.20 5.02 -39.66
C THR A 50 13.93 5.18 -38.83
N ASP A 51 13.24 4.08 -38.68
CA ASP A 51 12.08 3.99 -37.77
C ASP A 51 12.66 3.95 -36.35
N THR A 52 12.72 5.11 -35.74
CA THR A 52 12.99 5.22 -34.30
C THR A 52 11.76 4.71 -33.57
N THR A 53 11.61 3.39 -33.52
CA THR A 53 10.62 2.76 -32.64
C THR A 53 11.01 3.11 -31.23
N SER A 54 10.44 4.18 -30.71
CA SER A 54 10.38 4.46 -29.29
C SER A 54 9.62 3.30 -28.64
N THR A 55 10.36 2.28 -28.26
CA THR A 55 9.85 1.23 -27.38
C THR A 55 9.65 1.88 -26.03
N ASP A 56 8.46 2.39 -25.81
CA ASP A 56 7.98 2.77 -24.49
C ASP A 56 7.93 1.47 -23.65
N GLN A 57 9.09 1.08 -23.12
CA GLN A 57 9.19 -0.01 -22.17
C GLN A 57 8.52 0.47 -20.89
N THR A 58 7.24 0.24 -20.80
CA THR A 58 6.50 0.28 -19.53
C THR A 58 7.12 -0.80 -18.64
N THR A 59 8.17 -0.45 -17.93
CA THR A 59 8.75 -1.32 -16.90
C THR A 59 7.71 -1.47 -15.81
N THR A 60 6.91 -2.52 -15.91
CA THR A 60 5.92 -2.86 -14.89
C THR A 60 6.68 -3.34 -13.66
N PHE A 61 6.88 -2.45 -12.70
CA PHE A 61 7.48 -2.80 -11.42
C PHE A 61 6.52 -3.73 -10.66
N LYS A 62 6.99 -4.93 -10.36
CA LYS A 62 6.21 -5.93 -9.66
C LYS A 62 6.67 -6.04 -8.21
N CYS A 63 5.72 -5.91 -7.28
CA CYS A 63 5.98 -6.19 -5.88
C CYS A 63 6.33 -7.67 -5.65
N PRO A 64 7.08 -8.01 -4.60
CA PRO A 64 7.22 -9.41 -4.17
C PRO A 64 5.85 -10.06 -3.96
N SER A 65 5.77 -11.38 -4.16
CA SER A 65 4.49 -12.10 -4.20
C SER A 65 3.68 -12.05 -2.90
N ASN A 66 4.36 -11.87 -1.77
CA ASN A 66 3.76 -11.73 -0.43
C ASN A 66 3.43 -10.28 -0.05
N TYR A 67 3.53 -9.34 -0.99
CA TYR A 67 3.19 -7.95 -0.76
C TYR A 67 1.86 -7.59 -1.41
N LYS A 68 1.08 -6.77 -0.74
CA LYS A 68 -0.04 -6.05 -1.35
C LYS A 68 0.48 -4.92 -2.20
N SER A 69 -0.19 -4.63 -3.30
CA SER A 69 0.24 -3.59 -4.24
C SER A 69 -0.91 -2.73 -4.73
N ILE A 70 -0.60 -1.47 -4.98
CA ILE A 70 -1.43 -0.52 -5.72
C ILE A 70 -0.59 0.02 -6.86
N GLN A 71 -1.11 -0.07 -8.07
CA GLN A 71 -0.53 0.61 -9.23
C GLN A 71 -1.12 2.00 -9.37
N LEU A 72 -0.25 2.97 -9.52
CA LEU A 72 -0.59 4.36 -9.80
C LEU A 72 -0.30 4.62 -11.28
N THR A 73 -1.30 5.05 -12.00
CA THR A 73 -1.21 5.35 -13.43
C THR A 73 -1.78 6.74 -13.70
N LYS A 74 -1.60 7.24 -14.90
CA LYS A 74 -2.22 8.52 -15.33
C LYS A 74 -3.74 8.54 -15.18
N SER A 75 -4.38 7.37 -15.13
CA SER A 75 -5.83 7.23 -14.90
C SER A 75 -6.22 7.22 -13.41
N THR A 76 -5.25 7.23 -12.50
CA THR A 76 -5.52 7.24 -11.06
C THR A 76 -6.15 8.57 -10.66
N ILE A 77 -7.24 8.50 -9.90
CA ILE A 77 -7.97 9.70 -9.45
C ILE A 77 -7.06 10.56 -8.58
N PRO A 78 -6.90 11.86 -8.90
CA PRO A 78 -6.10 12.77 -8.07
C PRO A 78 -6.68 12.93 -6.66
N ASN A 79 -5.81 13.16 -5.69
CA ASN A 79 -6.15 13.38 -4.28
C ASN A 79 -7.05 12.29 -3.65
N ALA A 80 -7.07 11.09 -4.24
CA ALA A 80 -7.81 9.96 -3.72
C ALA A 80 -7.05 9.26 -2.59
N THR A 81 -7.77 8.85 -1.54
CA THR A 81 -7.19 8.04 -0.48
C THR A 81 -7.07 6.59 -0.94
N MET A 82 -5.85 6.07 -0.88
CA MET A 82 -5.52 4.68 -1.17
C MET A 82 -5.18 3.95 0.12
N THR A 83 -5.51 2.66 0.18
CA THR A 83 -5.26 1.83 1.38
C THR A 83 -4.73 0.46 0.97
N LEU A 84 -3.64 0.06 1.57
CA LEU A 84 -3.09 -1.30 1.53
C LEU A 84 -3.20 -1.93 2.90
N VAL A 85 -3.68 -3.16 2.97
CA VAL A 85 -3.74 -3.95 4.21
C VAL A 85 -3.05 -5.28 3.95
N THR A 86 -2.13 -5.67 4.81
CA THR A 86 -1.44 -6.96 4.72
C THR A 86 -2.39 -8.13 4.98
N ASP A 87 -2.06 -9.33 4.48
CA ASP A 87 -2.92 -10.52 4.62
C ASP A 87 -3.16 -10.94 6.07
N ASP A 88 -2.20 -10.67 6.95
CA ASP A 88 -2.32 -10.91 8.38
C ASP A 88 -3.10 -9.82 9.13
N GLY A 89 -3.52 -8.75 8.42
CA GLY A 89 -4.26 -7.64 8.99
C GLY A 89 -3.46 -6.74 9.94
N VAL A 90 -2.17 -7.00 10.13
CA VAL A 90 -1.32 -6.28 11.09
C VAL A 90 -0.95 -4.91 10.58
N ALA A 91 -0.51 -4.80 9.32
CA ALA A 91 -0.09 -3.51 8.77
C ALA A 91 -1.14 -2.93 7.82
N THR A 92 -1.45 -1.66 8.03
CA THR A 92 -2.29 -0.85 7.14
C THR A 92 -1.52 0.38 6.72
N TYR A 93 -1.37 0.59 5.42
CA TYR A 93 -0.75 1.78 4.86
C TYR A 93 -1.76 2.59 4.06
N THR A 94 -1.97 3.83 4.45
CA THR A 94 -2.84 4.78 3.75
C THR A 94 -2.03 5.95 3.22
N PHE A 95 -2.42 6.46 2.07
CA PHE A 95 -1.81 7.66 1.47
C PHE A 95 -2.82 8.30 0.50
N LYS A 96 -2.60 9.56 0.17
CA LYS A 96 -3.30 10.23 -0.92
C LYS A 96 -2.46 10.25 -2.17
N THR A 97 -3.13 10.05 -3.30
CA THR A 97 -2.54 10.21 -4.62
C THR A 97 -2.19 11.68 -4.88
N PRO A 98 -1.26 11.97 -5.82
CA PRO A 98 -0.90 13.35 -6.13
C PRO A 98 -2.11 14.23 -6.46
N GLN A 99 -2.10 15.45 -5.97
CA GLN A 99 -3.20 16.39 -6.18
C GLN A 99 -3.37 16.77 -7.67
N ASP A 100 -2.27 16.86 -8.39
CA ASP A 100 -2.24 17.23 -9.82
C ASP A 100 -2.29 15.98 -10.74
N GLY A 101 -2.60 14.82 -10.17
CA GLY A 101 -2.60 13.54 -10.87
C GLY A 101 -1.23 12.85 -10.92
N VAL A 102 -1.23 11.62 -11.42
CA VAL A 102 -0.03 10.81 -11.55
C VAL A 102 0.69 11.16 -12.84
N VAL A 103 1.89 11.74 -12.74
CA VAL A 103 2.71 12.11 -13.90
C VAL A 103 3.42 10.91 -14.50
N ARG A 104 3.90 10.01 -13.65
CA ARG A 104 4.62 8.78 -14.02
C ARG A 104 3.99 7.59 -13.35
N ASP A 105 3.84 6.51 -14.10
CA ASP A 105 3.34 5.27 -13.55
C ASP A 105 4.26 4.78 -12.41
N GLY A 106 3.65 4.28 -11.37
CA GLY A 106 4.35 3.82 -10.19
C GLY A 106 3.62 2.66 -9.50
N THR A 107 4.30 2.02 -8.58
CA THR A 107 3.72 0.93 -7.78
C THR A 107 4.09 1.14 -6.32
N VAL A 108 3.10 1.01 -5.46
CA VAL A 108 3.28 1.02 -4.00
C VAL A 108 3.05 -0.38 -3.48
N CYS A 109 3.97 -0.89 -2.70
CA CYS A 109 3.92 -2.22 -2.11
C CYS A 109 3.98 -2.12 -0.58
N LEU A 110 3.18 -2.93 0.09
CA LEU A 110 3.23 -3.14 1.54
C LEU A 110 3.30 -4.63 1.83
N GLY A 111 4.24 -5.07 2.61
CA GLY A 111 4.33 -6.48 2.99
C GLY A 111 5.35 -6.76 4.08
N LYS A 112 5.42 -8.02 4.47
CA LYS A 112 6.43 -8.53 5.38
C LYS A 112 7.58 -9.10 4.55
N PRO A 113 8.83 -8.62 4.73
CA PRO A 113 9.95 -9.15 3.97
C PRO A 113 10.20 -10.62 4.31
N ASP A 114 10.40 -11.43 3.27
CA ASP A 114 10.77 -12.82 3.40
C ASP A 114 11.82 -13.15 2.33
N PRO A 115 13.06 -13.44 2.73
CA PRO A 115 13.56 -13.46 4.11
C PRO A 115 13.68 -12.06 4.75
N VAL A 116 13.63 -12.01 6.08
CA VAL A 116 13.95 -10.78 6.81
C VAL A 116 15.41 -10.41 6.55
N PRO A 117 15.74 -9.14 6.26
CA PRO A 117 17.10 -8.72 6.02
C PRO A 117 18.03 -9.06 7.18
N ALA A 118 19.25 -9.52 6.84
CA ALA A 118 20.21 -9.97 7.82
C ALA A 118 20.53 -8.88 8.87
N GLY A 119 20.60 -9.27 10.12
CA GLY A 119 20.90 -8.39 11.24
C GLY A 119 19.72 -7.58 11.78
N VAL A 120 18.55 -7.59 11.11
CA VAL A 120 17.34 -6.95 11.64
C VAL A 120 16.76 -7.79 12.77
N GLN A 121 16.64 -7.17 13.95
CA GLN A 121 16.03 -7.78 15.13
C GLN A 121 14.85 -6.93 15.56
N ALA A 122 13.65 -7.46 15.41
CA ALA A 122 12.42 -6.76 15.79
C ALA A 122 11.27 -7.74 16.00
N ASP A 123 10.28 -7.35 16.82
CA ASP A 123 9.09 -8.14 17.10
C ASP A 123 8.06 -8.02 15.98
N VAL A 124 8.00 -6.85 15.32
CA VAL A 124 7.10 -6.57 14.19
C VAL A 124 7.92 -5.93 13.09
N ILE A 125 7.76 -6.43 11.85
CA ILE A 125 8.54 -5.98 10.69
C ILE A 125 7.61 -5.89 9.47
N TYR A 126 7.52 -4.70 8.87
CA TYR A 126 6.83 -4.47 7.59
C TYR A 126 7.63 -3.53 6.71
N GLU A 127 7.52 -3.70 5.41
CA GLU A 127 8.25 -2.92 4.44
C GLU A 127 7.29 -2.19 3.50
N ILE A 128 7.57 -0.92 3.27
CA ILE A 128 6.97 -0.13 2.20
C ILE A 128 8.00 -0.04 1.09
N LYS A 129 7.67 -0.57 -0.09
CA LYS A 129 8.45 -0.36 -1.33
C LYS A 129 7.66 0.52 -2.27
N THR A 130 8.38 1.35 -3.00
CA THR A 130 7.78 2.16 -4.06
C THR A 130 8.69 2.14 -5.27
N TYR A 131 8.04 2.07 -6.41
CA TYR A 131 8.67 2.23 -7.70
C TYR A 131 7.97 3.41 -8.38
N GLY A 132 8.71 4.46 -8.69
CA GLY A 132 8.15 5.74 -9.14
C GLY A 132 7.82 6.69 -7.98
N GLY A 133 6.94 7.62 -8.19
CA GLY A 133 6.70 8.84 -7.43
C GLY A 133 6.29 8.77 -5.95
N PHE A 134 7.10 8.17 -5.08
CA PHE A 134 6.81 8.17 -3.62
C PHE A 134 6.62 9.58 -3.06
N TYR A 135 7.44 10.52 -3.50
CA TYR A 135 7.40 11.90 -2.99
C TYR A 135 6.17 12.69 -3.44
N GLU A 136 5.48 12.23 -4.45
CA GLU A 136 4.25 12.84 -4.96
C GLU A 136 3.03 12.50 -4.09
N MET A 137 3.11 11.46 -3.27
CA MET A 137 2.03 11.03 -2.37
C MET A 137 2.02 11.86 -1.08
N SER A 138 0.84 12.23 -0.61
CA SER A 138 0.63 12.96 0.65
C SER A 138 -0.13 12.13 1.68
N ASP A 139 -0.31 12.68 2.88
CA ASP A 139 -1.08 12.09 3.99
C ASP A 139 -0.74 10.61 4.27
N ARG A 140 0.55 10.29 4.14
CA ARG A 140 1.06 8.91 4.32
C ARG A 140 0.99 8.52 5.78
N LYS A 141 0.34 7.38 6.07
CA LYS A 141 0.22 6.82 7.42
C LYS A 141 0.37 5.31 7.38
N LEU A 142 1.29 4.78 8.16
CA LEU A 142 1.40 3.35 8.45
C LEU A 142 0.86 3.09 9.84
N THR A 143 -0.05 2.14 9.97
CA THR A 143 -0.59 1.67 11.26
C THR A 143 -0.26 0.20 11.43
N LEU A 144 0.28 -0.15 12.59
CA LEU A 144 0.62 -1.52 12.97
C LEU A 144 -0.26 -1.93 14.16
N ASN A 145 -1.14 -2.92 13.94
CA ASN A 145 -2.04 -3.47 14.95
C ASN A 145 -1.60 -4.90 15.24
N PHE A 146 -1.12 -5.16 16.43
CA PHE A 146 -0.63 -6.49 16.81
C PHE A 146 -0.85 -6.79 18.28
N THR A 147 -0.66 -8.05 18.66
CA THR A 147 -0.72 -8.51 20.05
C THR A 147 0.63 -9.00 20.51
N SER A 148 0.98 -8.67 21.76
CA SER A 148 2.16 -9.21 22.42
C SER A 148 1.99 -9.17 23.94
N ASN A 149 2.48 -10.19 24.61
CA ASN A 149 2.54 -10.21 26.08
C ASN A 149 3.82 -9.56 26.63
N LEU A 150 4.72 -9.09 25.75
CA LEU A 150 5.92 -8.40 26.19
C LEU A 150 5.58 -7.01 26.71
N ILE A 151 6.17 -6.66 27.84
CA ILE A 151 6.12 -5.30 28.36
C ILE A 151 7.20 -4.50 27.63
N PRO A 152 6.85 -3.41 26.96
CA PRO A 152 7.82 -2.59 26.26
C PRO A 152 8.87 -1.97 27.19
N ASP A 153 10.14 -2.08 26.78
CA ASP A 153 11.25 -1.44 27.47
C ASP A 153 12.26 -0.90 26.42
N PRO A 154 12.41 0.43 26.31
CA PRO A 154 11.68 1.47 27.04
C PRO A 154 10.21 1.60 26.62
N SER A 155 9.40 2.10 27.55
CA SER A 155 8.00 2.43 27.30
C SER A 155 7.87 3.96 27.13
N PRO A 156 7.06 4.42 26.16
CA PRO A 156 6.23 3.66 25.22
C PRO A 156 7.06 3.08 24.06
N PRO A 157 6.55 2.00 23.41
CA PRO A 157 7.17 1.49 22.20
C PRO A 157 7.05 2.49 21.05
N VAL A 158 8.00 2.47 20.12
CA VAL A 158 8.00 3.33 18.93
C VAL A 158 8.18 2.49 17.68
N VAL A 159 7.67 3.00 16.56
CA VAL A 159 7.99 2.44 15.26
C VAL A 159 9.27 3.11 14.77
N GLU A 160 10.20 2.30 14.30
CA GLU A 160 11.51 2.72 13.81
C GLU A 160 11.66 2.38 12.34
N LEU A 161 12.41 3.18 11.60
CA LEU A 161 12.89 2.86 10.25
C LEU A 161 14.24 2.17 10.40
N ALA A 162 14.35 0.92 9.96
CA ALA A 162 15.60 0.19 9.95
C ALA A 162 16.34 0.45 8.62
N ASP A 163 17.59 0.88 8.75
CA ASP A 163 18.52 1.06 7.63
C ASP A 163 19.52 -0.08 7.62
N VAL A 164 19.53 -0.84 6.53
CA VAL A 164 20.38 -2.03 6.33
C VAL A 164 21.46 -1.78 5.26
N SER A 165 21.57 -0.57 4.72
CA SER A 165 22.41 -0.27 3.56
C SER A 165 23.91 -0.36 3.81
N SER A 166 24.35 -0.18 5.04
CA SER A 166 25.77 -0.11 5.43
C SER A 166 26.36 -1.44 5.91
N GLY A 167 25.61 -2.54 5.81
CA GLY A 167 26.01 -3.84 6.39
C GLY A 167 25.84 -3.93 7.91
N THR A 168 25.58 -2.81 8.58
CA THR A 168 25.20 -2.76 9.99
C THR A 168 23.80 -2.15 10.05
N VAL A 169 22.89 -2.84 10.75
CA VAL A 169 21.52 -2.35 10.90
C VAL A 169 21.50 -1.18 11.89
N THR A 170 20.97 -0.05 11.44
CA THR A 170 20.68 1.09 12.31
C THR A 170 19.17 1.35 12.36
N TYR A 171 18.71 1.83 13.50
CA TYR A 171 17.29 2.10 13.74
C TYR A 171 17.08 3.56 14.06
N LYS A 172 16.19 4.21 13.33
CA LYS A 172 15.84 5.62 13.54
C LYS A 172 14.35 5.73 13.84
N PRO A 173 13.93 6.40 14.91
CA PRO A 173 12.51 6.62 15.16
C PRO A 173 11.85 7.27 13.95
N ALA A 174 10.74 6.71 13.48
CA ALA A 174 9.90 7.34 12.48
C ALA A 174 9.10 8.48 13.11
N ILE A 175 8.42 9.31 12.30
CA ILE A 175 7.54 10.35 12.81
C ILE A 175 6.32 9.68 13.41
N GLN A 176 6.22 9.68 14.75
CA GLN A 176 5.16 8.98 15.47
C GLN A 176 3.80 9.67 15.28
N GLY A 177 2.76 8.86 15.16
CA GLY A 177 1.36 9.25 15.15
C GLY A 177 0.67 8.78 16.44
N ASN A 178 -0.53 8.21 16.28
CA ASN A 178 -1.31 7.69 17.41
C ASN A 178 -0.66 6.44 18.01
N LEU A 179 -0.72 6.34 19.32
CA LEU A 179 -0.19 5.23 20.09
C LEU A 179 -1.28 4.68 21.02
N ILE A 180 -1.55 3.38 20.90
CA ILE A 180 -2.24 2.59 21.91
C ILE A 180 -1.27 1.48 22.31
N SER A 181 -0.87 1.46 23.57
CA SER A 181 0.08 0.49 24.12
C SER A 181 -0.47 -0.06 25.42
N THR A 182 -1.40 -1.01 25.29
CA THR A 182 -2.03 -1.70 26.43
C THR A 182 -1.88 -3.21 26.18
N PRO A 183 -0.82 -3.84 26.74
CA PRO A 183 -0.64 -5.28 26.56
C PRO A 183 -1.90 -6.08 26.92
N PRO A 184 -2.28 -7.07 26.11
CA PRO A 184 -1.53 -7.58 24.97
C PRO A 184 -1.74 -6.79 23.66
N ASN A 185 -2.58 -5.76 23.63
CA ASN A 185 -2.98 -5.06 22.40
C ASN A 185 -2.14 -3.80 22.14
N PHE A 186 -1.64 -3.69 20.93
CA PHE A 186 -0.87 -2.55 20.45
C PHE A 186 -1.46 -2.02 19.14
N SER A 187 -1.56 -0.69 19.05
CA SER A 187 -1.86 0.00 17.81
C SER A 187 -0.93 1.21 17.70
N LEU A 188 0.06 1.10 16.82
CA LEU A 188 1.09 2.12 16.63
C LEU A 188 0.95 2.69 15.24
N SER A 189 0.93 4.01 15.11
CA SER A 189 0.95 4.63 13.79
C SER A 189 2.12 5.58 13.64
N VAL A 190 2.61 5.69 12.40
CA VAL A 190 3.66 6.64 12.00
C VAL A 190 3.30 7.30 10.69
N TYR A 191 3.97 8.42 10.41
CA TYR A 191 3.92 9.12 9.14
C TYR A 191 5.19 8.86 8.35
N PRO A 192 5.20 7.86 7.45
CA PRO A 192 6.37 7.50 6.66
C PRO A 192 6.86 8.68 5.81
N ASN A 193 8.11 9.06 5.94
CA ASN A 193 8.76 10.07 5.11
C ASN A 193 9.61 9.46 3.97
N ALA A 194 9.84 8.16 4.02
CA ALA A 194 10.57 7.39 3.01
C ALA A 194 10.00 5.97 2.88
N PRO A 195 10.16 5.29 1.73
CA PRO A 195 10.00 3.85 1.65
C PRO A 195 11.09 3.19 2.50
N GLY A 196 10.84 1.96 2.95
CA GLY A 196 11.80 1.22 3.76
C GLY A 196 11.17 0.27 4.75
N LEU A 197 11.99 -0.23 5.65
CA LEU A 197 11.67 -1.26 6.61
C LEU A 197 11.25 -0.64 7.94
N TYR A 198 9.97 -0.70 8.26
CA TYR A 198 9.37 -0.19 9.49
C TYR A 198 9.26 -1.32 10.50
N VAL A 199 9.82 -1.11 11.68
CA VAL A 199 9.95 -2.15 12.70
C VAL A 199 9.48 -1.65 14.06
N VAL A 200 9.03 -2.58 14.91
CA VAL A 200 8.79 -2.35 16.34
C VAL A 200 9.68 -3.31 17.12
N ARG A 201 10.47 -2.77 18.03
CA ARG A 201 11.25 -3.53 19.01
C ARG A 201 10.67 -3.26 20.39
N LEU A 202 10.01 -4.23 20.96
CA LEU A 202 9.39 -4.08 22.27
C LEU A 202 10.42 -4.07 23.41
N LYS A 203 11.59 -4.68 23.19
CA LYS A 203 12.76 -4.59 24.08
C LYS A 203 13.97 -4.16 23.27
N ARG A 204 14.70 -3.16 23.75
CA ARG A 204 15.85 -2.55 23.06
C ARG A 204 17.10 -2.61 23.89
#